data_6e06f18ab7f5fbcd88129b8ca523f068
#
_entry.id   6e06f18ab7f5fbcd88129b8ca523f068
#
_cell.length_a   1.000
_cell.length_b   1.000
_cell.length_c   1.000
_cell.angle_alpha   90.00
_cell.angle_beta   90.00
_cell.angle_gamma   90.00
#
_symmetry.space_group_name_H-M   'P 1'
#
loop_
_entity.id
_entity.type
_entity.pdbx_description
1 polymer ?
#
loop_
_entity_poly.entity_id
_entity_poly.type
_entity_poly.pdbx_seq_one_letter_code
_entity_poly.pdbx_strand_id
1 'polypeptide(L)'
;MVTILETMVQPLLPLLKEEGSRLKDDAQIYKLSLYYFTFSLIYAVIKQIKSIRLLITEIKTNPDVKTLNFVSASPSMYSEAFSRYKPQIFQRILIRLLETIKIDDLPEIKTLGRFILFDGSLFLAFKTMAWAVYSTKCQALKLHLAYELNRMIPVQFISTAANYSERKALLALLEAGVTYITDRGYLAFHIFQQITAHHAFFIIRIRYNIKATVQIVQEVHLPETWNRFLSEVTDTLVIFSGDPSKQTYRLVCFVVLGELYRITTNRFDLKTSEIIMLYAYRWQVELFFRCIKRTFNALHLWSHEANGLQIQFYIYLIVYVLSIHFKQTLIRQKKEEMRSQQTSITSSARPKLSSHHQHSRLPGCGLVSLLGAGLKQLWKISVHWLACIKNLLFYPMTDEYRDIILSIQ
;
A
#
# COMPACT_ATOMS: atom_id res chain seq x y z
N MET A 1 -19.00 8.18 15.01
CA MET A 1 -18.25 8.26 13.71
C MET A 1 -17.08 9.21 13.81
N VAL A 2 -17.27 10.39 14.35
CA VAL A 2 -16.26 11.44 14.57
C VAL A 2 -14.98 10.85 15.19
N THR A 3 -15.11 10.09 16.26
CA THR A 3 -13.98 9.50 16.99
C THR A 3 -13.07 8.59 16.17
N ILE A 4 -13.58 7.82 15.21
CA ILE A 4 -12.74 6.88 14.42
C ILE A 4 -11.92 7.63 13.37
N LEU A 5 -12.56 8.54 12.63
CA LEU A 5 -11.86 9.37 11.65
C LEU A 5 -10.82 10.26 12.35
N GLU A 6 -11.20 10.92 13.43
CA GLU A 6 -10.30 11.76 14.22
C GLU A 6 -9.12 10.96 14.76
N THR A 7 -9.35 9.77 15.33
CA THR A 7 -8.27 8.89 15.80
C THR A 7 -7.35 8.45 14.67
N MET A 8 -7.92 8.09 13.52
CA MET A 8 -7.13 7.65 12.36
C MET A 8 -6.23 8.77 11.81
N VAL A 9 -6.70 10.02 11.80
CA VAL A 9 -5.95 11.15 11.25
C VAL A 9 -5.04 11.84 12.27
N GLN A 10 -5.09 11.49 13.54
CA GLN A 10 -4.27 12.09 14.61
C GLN A 10 -2.78 12.22 14.25
N PRO A 11 -2.10 11.19 13.68
CA PRO A 11 -0.69 11.31 13.31
C PRO A 11 -0.41 12.37 12.24
N LEU A 12 -1.42 12.72 11.45
CA LEU A 12 -1.30 13.68 10.35
C LEU A 12 -1.43 15.13 10.81
N LEU A 13 -2.18 15.40 11.88
CA LEU A 13 -2.54 16.74 12.30
C LEU A 13 -1.32 17.65 12.60
N PRO A 14 -0.28 17.20 13.33
CA PRO A 14 0.92 18.00 13.55
C PRO A 14 1.63 18.37 12.26
N LEU A 15 1.70 17.43 11.30
CA LEU A 15 2.35 17.63 10.01
C LEU A 15 1.63 18.67 9.15
N LEU A 16 0.29 18.62 9.13
CA LEU A 16 -0.51 19.63 8.44
C LEU A 16 -0.34 21.01 9.05
N LYS A 17 -0.30 21.12 10.38
CA LYS A 17 -0.09 22.38 11.08
C LYS A 17 1.28 22.98 10.75
N GLU A 18 2.33 22.16 10.76
CA GLU A 18 3.69 22.61 10.45
C GLU A 18 3.82 23.05 8.98
N GLU A 19 3.32 22.27 8.03
CA GLU A 19 3.34 22.67 6.61
C GLU A 19 2.49 23.92 6.36
N GLY A 20 1.33 24.05 7.01
CA GLY A 20 0.51 25.27 6.96
C GLY A 20 1.28 26.50 7.46
N SER A 21 2.00 26.37 8.58
CA SER A 21 2.84 27.44 9.12
C SER A 21 3.98 27.83 8.17
N ARG A 22 4.63 26.85 7.51
CA ARG A 22 5.67 27.09 6.50
C ARG A 22 5.15 27.87 5.30
N LEU A 23 3.91 27.61 4.91
CA LEU A 23 3.26 28.27 3.78
C LEU A 23 2.68 29.64 4.16
N LYS A 24 2.71 30.02 5.44
CA LYS A 24 1.96 31.17 5.97
C LYS A 24 0.46 31.07 5.60
N ASP A 25 -0.05 29.83 5.59
CA ASP A 25 -1.41 29.50 5.17
C ASP A 25 -2.39 29.78 6.32
N ASP A 26 -2.68 31.06 6.52
CA ASP A 26 -3.59 31.50 7.57
C ASP A 26 -5.05 31.29 7.12
N ALA A 27 -5.82 30.65 7.98
CA ALA A 27 -7.28 30.47 7.78
C ALA A 27 -8.03 31.81 7.72
N GLN A 28 -7.45 32.89 8.23
CA GLN A 28 -8.02 34.25 8.08
C GLN A 28 -7.87 34.77 6.64
N ILE A 29 -6.79 34.36 5.94
CA ILE A 29 -6.54 34.77 4.55
C ILE A 29 -7.23 33.80 3.59
N TYR A 30 -7.10 32.50 3.85
CA TYR A 30 -7.66 31.46 2.98
C TYR A 30 -8.69 30.62 3.74
N LYS A 31 -9.97 30.82 3.45
CA LYS A 31 -11.07 30.07 4.05
C LYS A 31 -10.88 28.54 3.92
N LEU A 32 -10.29 28.07 2.80
CA LEU A 32 -9.91 26.68 2.59
C LEU A 32 -8.39 26.52 2.78
N SER A 33 -7.93 26.57 4.03
CA SER A 33 -6.53 26.34 4.39
C SER A 33 -6.06 24.92 4.07
N LEU A 34 -4.73 24.66 4.08
CA LEU A 34 -4.15 23.35 3.84
C LEU A 34 -4.79 22.26 4.72
N TYR A 35 -5.05 22.59 6.00
CA TYR A 35 -5.70 21.70 6.94
C TYR A 35 -7.11 21.31 6.46
N TYR A 36 -7.98 22.27 6.23
CA TYR A 36 -9.36 22.01 5.83
C TYR A 36 -9.46 21.36 4.45
N PHE A 37 -8.61 21.79 3.52
CA PHE A 37 -8.51 21.20 2.19
C PHE A 37 -8.14 19.72 2.28
N THR A 38 -7.01 19.39 2.95
CA THR A 38 -6.52 18.03 3.08
C THR A 38 -7.51 17.14 3.83
N PHE A 39 -8.06 17.63 4.94
CA PHE A 39 -8.99 16.87 5.76
C PHE A 39 -10.30 16.55 5.02
N SER A 40 -10.82 17.52 4.26
CA SER A 40 -12.02 17.31 3.43
C SER A 40 -11.78 16.29 2.30
N LEU A 41 -10.58 16.29 1.68
CA LEU A 41 -10.23 15.29 0.66
C LEU A 41 -10.05 13.89 1.27
N ILE A 42 -9.45 13.77 2.46
CA ILE A 42 -9.37 12.51 3.21
C ILE A 42 -10.78 11.97 3.49
N TYR A 43 -11.67 12.84 3.97
CA TYR A 43 -13.07 12.49 4.19
C TYR A 43 -13.74 12.02 2.89
N ALA A 44 -13.50 12.71 1.76
CA ALA A 44 -14.03 12.32 0.46
C ALA A 44 -13.57 10.92 0.02
N VAL A 45 -12.29 10.58 0.24
CA VAL A 45 -11.76 9.23 -0.04
C VAL A 45 -12.45 8.18 0.82
N ILE A 46 -12.54 8.41 2.12
CA ILE A 46 -13.15 7.46 3.08
C ILE A 46 -14.63 7.23 2.76
N LYS A 47 -15.35 8.28 2.37
CA LYS A 47 -16.76 8.24 1.99
C LYS A 47 -17.00 7.87 0.52
N GLN A 48 -15.94 7.59 -0.25
CA GLN A 48 -16.01 7.26 -1.68
C GLN A 48 -16.76 8.31 -2.52
N ILE A 49 -16.57 9.57 -2.18
CA ILE A 49 -17.25 10.69 -2.85
C ILE A 49 -16.63 10.89 -4.24
N LYS A 50 -17.50 10.87 -5.27
CA LYS A 50 -17.08 10.85 -6.68
C LYS A 50 -16.69 12.22 -7.24
N SER A 51 -17.09 13.32 -6.61
CA SER A 51 -16.77 14.66 -7.11
C SER A 51 -16.73 15.69 -5.99
N ILE A 52 -16.01 16.79 -6.24
CA ILE A 52 -15.96 17.92 -5.30
C ILE A 52 -17.35 18.53 -5.05
N ARG A 53 -18.23 18.54 -6.05
CA ARG A 53 -19.61 19.02 -5.86
C ARG A 53 -20.38 18.17 -4.87
N LEU A 54 -20.26 16.83 -4.98
CA LEU A 54 -20.87 15.90 -4.02
C LEU A 54 -20.27 16.05 -2.62
N LEU A 55 -18.95 16.26 -2.51
CA LEU A 55 -18.29 16.53 -1.22
C LEU A 55 -18.88 17.79 -0.56
N ILE A 56 -19.03 18.87 -1.30
CA ILE A 56 -19.60 20.12 -0.79
C ILE A 56 -21.05 19.92 -0.34
N THR A 57 -21.84 19.17 -1.10
CA THR A 57 -23.22 18.83 -0.73
C THR A 57 -23.24 18.02 0.57
N GLU A 58 -22.43 16.97 0.65
CA GLU A 58 -22.30 16.12 1.85
C GLU A 58 -21.92 16.93 3.11
N ILE A 59 -20.93 17.83 2.98
CA ILE A 59 -20.51 18.71 4.09
C ILE A 59 -21.64 19.63 4.55
N LYS A 60 -22.49 20.11 3.63
CA LYS A 60 -23.59 21.02 3.94
C LYS A 60 -24.81 20.31 4.53
N THR A 61 -25.13 19.14 4.04
CA THR A 61 -26.41 18.47 4.32
C THR A 61 -26.35 17.40 5.39
N ASN A 62 -25.18 16.76 5.58
CA ASN A 62 -25.06 15.65 6.54
C ASN A 62 -24.83 16.17 7.97
N PRO A 63 -25.79 15.95 8.90
CA PRO A 63 -25.67 16.39 10.30
C PRO A 63 -24.44 15.82 11.02
N ASP A 64 -24.08 14.56 10.70
CA ASP A 64 -22.91 13.89 11.33
C ASP A 64 -21.59 14.58 10.96
N VAL A 65 -21.55 15.30 9.84
CA VAL A 65 -20.37 15.99 9.35
C VAL A 65 -20.21 17.36 9.99
N LYS A 66 -21.29 17.96 10.47
CA LYS A 66 -21.24 19.26 11.17
C LYS A 66 -20.35 19.22 12.41
N THR A 67 -20.29 18.07 13.08
CA THR A 67 -19.41 17.87 14.25
C THR A 67 -17.91 17.87 13.91
N LEU A 68 -17.56 17.67 12.64
CA LEU A 68 -16.16 17.70 12.15
C LEU A 68 -15.66 19.12 11.84
N ASN A 69 -16.47 20.15 12.07
CA ASN A 69 -16.14 21.55 11.86
C ASN A 69 -15.56 21.88 10.47
N PHE A 70 -16.06 21.20 9.43
CA PHE A 70 -15.67 21.51 8.06
C PHE A 70 -16.08 22.93 7.67
N VAL A 71 -15.19 23.61 6.96
CA VAL A 71 -15.48 24.91 6.40
C VAL A 71 -16.40 24.77 5.18
N SER A 72 -17.47 25.55 5.14
CA SER A 72 -18.32 25.65 3.95
C SER A 72 -17.52 26.32 2.81
N ALA A 73 -17.22 25.57 1.76
CA ALA A 73 -16.47 26.02 0.60
C ALA A 73 -17.29 25.86 -0.70
N SER A 74 -16.91 26.62 -1.72
CA SER A 74 -17.47 26.51 -3.08
C SER A 74 -16.60 25.64 -3.97
N PRO A 75 -17.09 25.14 -5.12
CA PRO A 75 -16.26 24.43 -6.09
C PRO A 75 -15.05 25.23 -6.58
N SER A 76 -15.20 26.55 -6.75
CA SER A 76 -14.11 27.45 -7.15
C SER A 76 -13.02 27.51 -6.10
N MET A 77 -13.34 27.53 -4.81
CA MET A 77 -12.36 27.52 -3.72
C MET A 77 -11.52 26.21 -3.72
N TYR A 78 -12.14 25.06 -4.03
CA TYR A 78 -11.42 23.80 -4.19
C TYR A 78 -10.51 23.83 -5.43
N SER A 79 -11.00 24.39 -6.56
CA SER A 79 -10.19 24.54 -7.77
C SER A 79 -8.98 25.45 -7.52
N GLU A 80 -9.19 26.56 -6.83
CA GLU A 80 -8.11 27.46 -6.40
C GLU A 80 -7.12 26.76 -5.47
N ALA A 81 -7.59 25.96 -4.48
CA ALA A 81 -6.73 25.23 -3.58
C ALA A 81 -5.90 24.15 -4.32
N PHE A 82 -6.47 23.43 -5.29
CA PHE A 82 -5.74 22.50 -6.15
C PHE A 82 -4.64 23.19 -6.97
N SER A 83 -4.82 24.45 -7.37
CA SER A 83 -3.82 25.23 -8.09
C SER A 83 -2.77 25.83 -7.17
N ARG A 84 -3.19 26.30 -5.98
CA ARG A 84 -2.33 26.99 -4.98
C ARG A 84 -1.36 26.03 -4.32
N TYR A 85 -1.82 24.85 -3.85
CA TYR A 85 -0.97 23.88 -3.20
C TYR A 85 -0.20 23.05 -4.22
N LYS A 86 1.09 22.84 -3.96
CA LYS A 86 1.97 22.03 -4.82
C LYS A 86 2.00 20.59 -4.32
N PRO A 87 2.06 19.57 -5.23
CA PRO A 87 2.12 18.16 -4.84
C PRO A 87 3.26 17.81 -3.89
N GLN A 88 4.38 18.54 -3.99
CA GLN A 88 5.56 18.36 -3.13
C GLN A 88 5.25 18.57 -1.64
N ILE A 89 4.23 19.36 -1.31
CA ILE A 89 3.76 19.53 0.07
C ILE A 89 3.23 18.19 0.59
N PHE A 90 2.37 17.56 -0.17
CA PHE A 90 1.75 16.25 0.17
C PHE A 90 2.78 15.11 0.15
N GLN A 91 3.77 15.20 -0.74
CA GLN A 91 4.91 14.28 -0.76
C GLN A 91 5.70 14.37 0.56
N ARG A 92 6.07 15.59 1.00
CA ARG A 92 6.76 15.77 2.29
C ARG A 92 5.91 15.28 3.46
N ILE A 93 4.61 15.58 3.45
CA ILE A 93 3.67 15.09 4.47
C ILE A 93 3.69 13.57 4.51
N LEU A 94 3.60 12.89 3.35
CA LEU A 94 3.65 11.42 3.28
C LEU A 94 4.98 10.87 3.83
N ILE A 95 6.11 11.42 3.38
CA ILE A 95 7.45 10.99 3.85
C ILE A 95 7.53 11.12 5.37
N ARG A 96 7.20 12.27 5.91
CA ARG A 96 7.26 12.52 7.36
C ARG A 96 6.24 11.68 8.14
N LEU A 97 5.08 11.41 7.56
CA LEU A 97 4.11 10.49 8.15
C LEU A 97 4.71 9.09 8.30
N LEU A 98 5.38 8.59 7.25
CA LEU A 98 6.05 7.28 7.26
C LEU A 98 7.22 7.19 8.26
N GLU A 99 7.86 8.32 8.58
CA GLU A 99 8.90 8.41 9.62
C GLU A 99 8.31 8.47 11.03
N THR A 100 7.14 9.10 11.19
CA THR A 100 6.52 9.35 12.49
C THR A 100 5.71 8.16 12.99
N ILE A 101 4.99 7.47 12.11
CA ILE A 101 4.11 6.36 12.50
C ILE A 101 4.88 5.04 12.58
N LYS A 102 4.50 4.22 13.54
CA LYS A 102 5.05 2.87 13.66
C LYS A 102 4.20 1.88 12.88
N ILE A 103 4.77 1.33 11.81
CA ILE A 103 4.21 0.21 11.04
C ILE A 103 5.19 -0.96 11.17
N ASP A 104 4.68 -2.11 11.61
CA ASP A 104 5.49 -3.30 11.83
C ASP A 104 5.88 -3.94 10.49
N ASP A 105 7.11 -4.41 10.40
CA ASP A 105 7.61 -5.18 9.26
C ASP A 105 6.98 -6.57 9.20
N LEU A 106 6.91 -7.14 8.01
CA LEU A 106 6.62 -8.56 7.81
C LEU A 106 7.76 -9.40 8.42
N PRO A 107 7.46 -10.28 9.39
CA PRO A 107 8.51 -11.02 10.10
C PRO A 107 9.40 -11.86 9.18
N GLU A 108 8.81 -12.44 8.12
CA GLU A 108 9.46 -13.39 7.21
C GLU A 108 10.57 -12.77 6.37
N ILE A 109 10.49 -11.47 6.11
CA ILE A 109 11.43 -10.78 5.22
C ILE A 109 12.26 -9.70 5.93
N LYS A 110 12.01 -9.48 7.22
CA LYS A 110 12.63 -8.41 8.01
C LYS A 110 14.15 -8.43 7.97
N THR A 111 14.75 -9.62 7.96
CA THR A 111 16.21 -9.82 7.97
C THR A 111 16.82 -9.92 6.58
N LEU A 112 16.01 -10.01 5.52
CA LEU A 112 16.48 -10.23 4.16
C LEU A 112 16.84 -8.95 3.41
N GLY A 113 16.55 -7.79 3.99
CA GLY A 113 16.78 -6.47 3.41
C GLY A 113 15.52 -5.68 3.13
N ARG A 114 15.63 -4.60 2.37
CA ARG A 114 14.52 -3.75 1.96
C ARG A 114 14.07 -4.10 0.56
N PHE A 115 12.76 -4.29 0.40
CA PHE A 115 12.13 -4.73 -0.86
C PHE A 115 11.10 -3.71 -1.34
N ILE A 116 11.20 -3.35 -2.61
CA ILE A 116 10.24 -2.49 -3.30
C ILE A 116 9.59 -3.27 -4.43
N LEU A 117 8.28 -3.44 -4.35
CA LEU A 117 7.49 -3.86 -5.50
C LEU A 117 7.30 -2.63 -6.39
N PHE A 118 7.68 -2.73 -7.66
CA PHE A 118 7.53 -1.62 -8.58
C PHE A 118 6.64 -2.04 -9.75
N ASP A 119 5.57 -1.28 -9.98
CA ASP A 119 4.61 -1.55 -11.05
C ASP A 119 3.92 -0.27 -11.51
N GLY A 120 3.32 -0.32 -12.69
CA GLY A 120 2.58 0.77 -13.30
C GLY A 120 1.10 0.45 -13.50
N SER A 121 0.23 1.40 -13.22
CA SER A 121 -1.21 1.24 -13.48
C SER A 121 -1.79 2.41 -14.24
N LEU A 122 -2.66 2.10 -15.22
CA LEU A 122 -3.33 3.08 -16.05
C LEU A 122 -4.60 3.61 -15.37
N PHE A 123 -4.81 4.91 -15.51
CA PHE A 123 -6.03 5.61 -15.12
C PHE A 123 -6.53 6.40 -16.32
N LEU A 124 -7.81 6.24 -16.65
CA LEU A 124 -8.42 7.02 -17.73
C LEU A 124 -8.44 8.49 -17.32
N ALA A 125 -8.02 9.33 -18.25
CA ALA A 125 -7.98 10.78 -18.09
C ALA A 125 -9.13 11.45 -18.87
N PHE A 126 -9.49 12.67 -18.50
CA PHE A 126 -10.47 13.44 -19.23
C PHE A 126 -9.90 13.82 -20.62
N LYS A 127 -10.76 13.88 -21.64
CA LYS A 127 -10.37 14.30 -22.99
C LYS A 127 -9.72 15.69 -23.04
N THR A 128 -10.02 16.54 -22.06
CA THR A 128 -9.45 17.89 -21.89
C THR A 128 -8.00 17.88 -21.39
N MET A 129 -7.49 16.73 -20.91
CA MET A 129 -6.10 16.60 -20.42
C MET A 129 -5.13 16.35 -21.57
N ALA A 130 -4.82 17.37 -22.36
CA ALA A 130 -3.94 17.25 -23.52
C ALA A 130 -2.55 16.69 -23.20
N TRP A 131 -2.06 16.87 -21.97
CA TRP A 131 -0.77 16.35 -21.50
C TRP A 131 -0.76 14.83 -21.25
N ALA A 132 -1.94 14.20 -21.07
CA ALA A 132 -2.09 12.77 -20.77
C ALA A 132 -2.32 11.94 -22.04
N VAL A 133 -1.65 12.23 -23.12
CA VAL A 133 -1.83 11.54 -24.42
C VAL A 133 -1.42 10.08 -24.28
N TYR A 134 -2.35 9.17 -24.59
CA TYR A 134 -2.11 7.73 -24.66
C TYR A 134 -2.17 7.21 -26.09
N SER A 135 -3.20 7.62 -26.82
CA SER A 135 -3.38 7.33 -28.24
C SER A 135 -4.12 8.49 -28.91
N THR A 136 -4.26 8.45 -30.23
CA THR A 136 -5.01 9.45 -30.98
C THR A 136 -6.47 9.64 -30.54
N LYS A 137 -7.03 8.64 -29.85
CA LYS A 137 -8.44 8.61 -29.40
C LYS A 137 -8.64 8.61 -27.89
N CYS A 138 -7.56 8.49 -27.09
CA CYS A 138 -7.67 8.29 -25.65
C CYS A 138 -6.58 9.01 -24.88
N GLN A 139 -6.95 9.72 -23.83
CA GLN A 139 -6.05 10.22 -22.79
C GLN A 139 -6.07 9.27 -21.60
N ALA A 140 -4.88 8.94 -21.11
CA ALA A 140 -4.69 8.18 -19.89
C ALA A 140 -3.40 8.62 -19.20
N LEU A 141 -3.43 8.57 -17.90
CA LEU A 141 -2.22 8.73 -17.10
C LEU A 141 -1.77 7.37 -16.55
N LYS A 142 -0.48 7.22 -16.38
CA LYS A 142 0.10 6.05 -15.73
C LYS A 142 0.70 6.46 -14.39
N LEU A 143 0.30 5.73 -13.35
CA LEU A 143 0.87 5.85 -12.04
C LEU A 143 1.90 4.73 -11.87
N HIS A 144 3.18 5.10 -11.77
CA HIS A 144 4.27 4.20 -11.43
C HIS A 144 4.48 4.25 -9.92
N LEU A 145 4.35 3.11 -9.26
CA LEU A 145 4.34 3.03 -7.81
C LEU A 145 5.53 2.25 -7.29
N ALA A 146 6.20 2.82 -6.30
CA ALA A 146 7.10 2.12 -5.39
C ALA A 146 6.32 1.72 -4.14
N TYR A 147 6.12 0.41 -3.94
CA TYR A 147 5.40 -0.17 -2.82
C TYR A 147 6.39 -0.95 -1.95
N GLU A 148 6.64 -0.48 -0.74
CA GLU A 148 7.55 -1.15 0.19
C GLU A 148 6.89 -2.40 0.75
N LEU A 149 7.47 -3.55 0.43
CA LEU A 149 6.95 -4.84 0.83
C LEU A 149 7.12 -5.08 2.32
N ASN A 150 8.23 -4.66 2.90
CA ASN A 150 8.52 -4.90 4.32
C ASN A 150 7.40 -4.44 5.24
N ARG A 151 6.82 -3.27 4.99
CA ARG A 151 5.71 -2.69 5.76
C ARG A 151 4.36 -2.77 5.07
N MET A 152 4.29 -3.30 3.84
CA MET A 152 3.08 -3.39 3.01
C MET A 152 2.44 -2.03 2.74
N ILE A 153 3.24 -1.02 2.39
CA ILE A 153 2.78 0.36 2.19
C ILE A 153 3.33 0.99 0.90
N PRO A 154 2.57 1.88 0.25
CA PRO A 154 3.09 2.72 -0.82
C PRO A 154 4.03 3.78 -0.23
N VAL A 155 5.22 3.96 -0.82
CA VAL A 155 6.21 4.92 -0.33
C VAL A 155 6.42 6.08 -1.29
N GLN A 156 6.30 5.85 -2.59
CA GLN A 156 6.52 6.87 -3.61
C GLN A 156 5.79 6.53 -4.91
N PHE A 157 5.49 7.55 -5.70
CA PHE A 157 4.98 7.36 -7.06
C PHE A 157 5.50 8.42 -8.03
N ILE A 158 5.44 8.08 -9.32
CA ILE A 158 5.59 9.02 -10.43
C ILE A 158 4.32 8.93 -11.29
N SER A 159 3.69 10.06 -11.59
CA SER A 159 2.58 10.13 -12.55
C SER A 159 3.09 10.65 -13.89
N THR A 160 2.76 9.94 -14.95
CA THR A 160 3.21 10.27 -16.33
C THR A 160 2.06 10.13 -17.31
N ALA A 161 2.26 10.61 -18.55
CA ALA A 161 1.44 10.18 -19.66
C ALA A 161 1.53 8.66 -19.84
N ALA A 162 0.45 8.03 -20.29
CA ALA A 162 0.36 6.56 -20.30
C ALA A 162 1.37 5.88 -21.24
N ASN A 163 1.89 6.59 -22.23
CA ASN A 163 2.93 6.11 -23.15
C ASN A 163 4.37 6.20 -22.59
N TYR A 164 4.55 6.76 -21.39
CA TYR A 164 5.87 6.85 -20.78
C TYR A 164 6.41 5.47 -20.40
N SER A 165 7.72 5.30 -20.57
CA SER A 165 8.40 4.01 -20.30
C SER A 165 8.44 3.68 -18.80
N GLU A 166 7.88 2.53 -18.43
CA GLU A 166 7.94 2.00 -17.06
C GLU A 166 9.37 1.78 -16.58
N ARG A 167 10.26 1.36 -17.49
CA ARG A 167 11.68 1.15 -17.19
C ARG A 167 12.38 2.45 -16.82
N LYS A 168 12.06 3.56 -17.51
CA LYS A 168 12.59 4.90 -17.17
C LYS A 168 12.07 5.36 -15.80
N ALA A 169 10.81 5.07 -15.49
CA ALA A 169 10.24 5.39 -14.20
C ALA A 169 10.90 4.60 -13.06
N LEU A 170 11.18 3.30 -13.26
CA LEU A 170 11.92 2.50 -12.29
C LEU A 170 13.31 3.09 -12.02
N LEU A 171 14.05 3.42 -13.09
CA LEU A 171 15.41 3.96 -12.97
C LEU A 171 15.46 5.30 -12.24
N ALA A 172 14.41 6.12 -12.35
CA ALA A 172 14.31 7.39 -11.63
C ALA A 172 14.09 7.24 -10.12
N LEU A 173 13.77 6.04 -9.63
CA LEU A 173 13.46 5.75 -8.23
C LEU A 173 14.44 4.75 -7.59
N LEU A 174 15.59 4.49 -8.23
CA LEU A 174 16.57 3.55 -7.68
C LEU A 174 17.25 4.10 -6.41
N GLU A 175 17.32 3.27 -5.39
CA GLU A 175 18.01 3.51 -4.14
C GLU A 175 19.03 2.38 -3.90
N ALA A 176 20.23 2.71 -3.41
CA ALA A 176 21.24 1.73 -3.07
C ALA A 176 20.78 0.79 -1.94
N GLY A 177 21.14 -0.48 -2.01
CA GLY A 177 20.80 -1.50 -1.01
C GLY A 177 19.35 -2.03 -1.11
N VAL A 178 18.53 -1.49 -2.01
CA VAL A 178 17.13 -1.91 -2.20
C VAL A 178 17.02 -3.02 -3.24
N THR A 179 16.16 -4.01 -2.98
CA THR A 179 15.80 -5.05 -3.97
C THR A 179 14.46 -4.69 -4.63
N TYR A 180 14.48 -4.49 -5.93
CA TYR A 180 13.30 -4.19 -6.75
C TYR A 180 12.69 -5.47 -7.31
N ILE A 181 11.42 -5.71 -7.02
CA ILE A 181 10.66 -6.87 -7.51
C ILE A 181 9.68 -6.38 -8.57
N THR A 182 9.83 -6.87 -9.80
CA THR A 182 9.04 -6.41 -10.94
C THR A 182 8.60 -7.57 -11.83
N ASP A 183 7.66 -7.30 -12.71
CA ASP A 183 7.17 -8.26 -13.69
C ASP A 183 8.08 -8.35 -14.94
N ARG A 184 7.67 -9.19 -15.91
CA ARG A 184 8.39 -9.40 -17.18
C ARG A 184 8.42 -8.18 -18.11
N GLY A 185 7.61 -7.14 -17.86
CA GLY A 185 7.61 -5.89 -18.63
C GLY A 185 8.89 -5.08 -18.44
N TYR A 186 9.52 -5.26 -17.30
CA TYR A 186 10.78 -4.57 -16.95
C TYR A 186 12.03 -5.27 -17.45
N LEU A 187 11.89 -6.45 -18.07
CA LEU A 187 13.01 -7.21 -18.60
C LEU A 187 13.79 -6.43 -19.68
N ALA A 188 15.01 -6.03 -19.34
CA ALA A 188 16.01 -5.53 -20.28
C ALA A 188 17.40 -5.59 -19.62
N PHE A 189 18.42 -6.08 -20.32
CA PHE A 189 19.75 -6.25 -19.74
C PHE A 189 20.38 -4.93 -19.30
N HIS A 190 20.17 -3.84 -20.03
CA HIS A 190 20.62 -2.51 -19.62
C HIS A 190 19.99 -2.05 -18.29
N ILE A 191 18.74 -2.49 -17.97
CA ILE A 191 18.10 -2.22 -16.66
C ILE A 191 18.82 -2.99 -15.56
N PHE A 192 19.17 -4.26 -15.78
CA PHE A 192 19.92 -5.06 -14.81
C PHE A 192 21.27 -4.41 -14.48
N GLN A 193 21.97 -3.96 -15.53
CA GLN A 193 23.25 -3.26 -15.38
C GLN A 193 23.10 -1.96 -14.59
N GLN A 194 22.09 -1.15 -14.91
CA GLN A 194 21.85 0.12 -14.20
C GLN A 194 21.44 -0.10 -12.75
N ILE A 195 20.58 -1.08 -12.45
CA ILE A 195 20.24 -1.42 -11.06
C ILE A 195 21.51 -1.83 -10.30
N THR A 196 22.34 -2.70 -10.88
CA THR A 196 23.59 -3.16 -10.26
C THR A 196 24.60 -2.00 -10.09
N ALA A 197 24.72 -1.12 -11.07
CA ALA A 197 25.58 0.07 -10.99
C ALA A 197 25.16 1.05 -9.89
N HIS A 198 23.86 1.08 -9.54
CA HIS A 198 23.34 1.84 -8.39
C HIS A 198 23.48 1.11 -7.06
N HIS A 199 24.24 0.01 -6.99
CA HIS A 199 24.36 -0.84 -5.80
C HIS A 199 23.00 -1.33 -5.28
N ALA A 200 22.05 -1.55 -6.18
CA ALA A 200 20.72 -2.08 -5.90
C ALA A 200 20.59 -3.52 -6.44
N PHE A 201 19.49 -4.16 -6.06
CA PHE A 201 19.22 -5.53 -6.43
C PHE A 201 17.87 -5.64 -7.16
N PHE A 202 17.69 -6.76 -7.84
CA PHE A 202 16.44 -7.04 -8.54
C PHE A 202 16.01 -8.50 -8.41
N ILE A 203 14.70 -8.72 -8.50
CA ILE A 203 14.03 -10.03 -8.68
C ILE A 203 13.00 -9.82 -9.79
N ILE A 204 13.27 -10.33 -10.99
CA ILE A 204 12.50 -10.03 -12.21
C ILE A 204 12.10 -11.32 -12.92
N ARG A 205 10.80 -11.43 -13.28
CA ARG A 205 10.34 -12.52 -14.15
C ARG A 205 10.86 -12.29 -15.57
N ILE A 206 11.38 -13.36 -16.19
CA ILE A 206 11.81 -13.32 -17.59
C ILE A 206 10.92 -14.17 -18.49
N ARG A 207 10.94 -13.88 -19.79
CA ARG A 207 10.18 -14.63 -20.80
C ARG A 207 10.80 -16.00 -21.04
N TYR A 208 9.97 -16.98 -21.43
CA TYR A 208 10.42 -18.35 -21.69
C TYR A 208 11.46 -18.46 -22.81
N ASN A 209 11.40 -17.56 -23.80
CA ASN A 209 12.27 -17.57 -24.99
C ASN A 209 13.66 -16.95 -24.77
N ILE A 210 13.96 -16.44 -23.58
CA ILE A 210 15.29 -15.92 -23.27
C ILE A 210 16.26 -17.08 -23.07
N LYS A 211 17.27 -17.16 -23.98
CA LYS A 211 18.30 -18.20 -23.96
C LYS A 211 19.37 -17.87 -22.92
N ALA A 212 19.73 -18.89 -22.15
CA ALA A 212 20.74 -18.79 -21.10
C ALA A 212 21.68 -20.02 -21.18
N THR A 213 22.95 -19.78 -20.93
CA THR A 213 23.93 -20.85 -20.75
C THR A 213 24.16 -21.08 -19.27
N VAL A 214 23.85 -22.29 -18.80
CA VAL A 214 24.04 -22.68 -17.40
C VAL A 214 25.54 -22.81 -17.12
N GLN A 215 25.98 -22.17 -16.06
CA GLN A 215 27.37 -22.24 -15.55
C GLN A 215 27.43 -23.19 -14.36
N ILE A 216 26.51 -23.05 -13.41
CA ILE A 216 26.47 -23.81 -12.17
C ILE A 216 25.00 -24.18 -11.87
N VAL A 217 24.78 -25.42 -11.46
CA VAL A 217 23.49 -25.85 -10.89
C VAL A 217 23.64 -25.85 -9.38
N GLN A 218 22.71 -25.16 -8.73
CA GLN A 218 22.68 -25.05 -7.27
C GLN A 218 21.75 -26.10 -6.66
N GLU A 219 22.06 -26.53 -5.46
CA GLU A 219 21.19 -27.40 -4.70
C GLU A 219 19.95 -26.65 -4.22
N VAL A 220 18.77 -27.25 -4.37
CA VAL A 220 17.49 -26.65 -4.04
C VAL A 220 16.93 -27.25 -2.76
N HIS A 221 16.79 -26.41 -1.73
CA HIS A 221 16.13 -26.78 -0.49
C HIS A 221 14.82 -26.01 -0.34
N LEU A 222 13.70 -26.74 -0.36
CA LEU A 222 12.37 -26.18 -0.20
C LEU A 222 11.68 -26.79 1.04
N PRO A 223 10.78 -26.02 1.68
CA PRO A 223 9.87 -26.59 2.68
C PRO A 223 9.01 -27.71 2.06
N GLU A 224 8.88 -28.84 2.72
CA GLU A 224 8.08 -29.98 2.24
C GLU A 224 6.64 -29.60 1.88
N THR A 225 6.05 -28.65 2.61
CA THR A 225 4.70 -28.17 2.37
C THR A 225 4.52 -27.52 0.98
N TRP A 226 5.61 -27.07 0.34
CA TRP A 226 5.57 -26.41 -0.95
C TRP A 226 5.47 -27.40 -2.13
N ASN A 227 5.84 -28.68 -1.92
CA ASN A 227 5.76 -29.72 -2.95
C ASN A 227 4.32 -29.94 -3.48
N ARG A 228 3.32 -29.48 -2.74
CA ARG A 228 1.92 -29.51 -3.17
C ARG A 228 1.58 -28.48 -4.26
N PHE A 229 2.33 -27.40 -4.34
CA PHE A 229 2.05 -26.26 -5.21
C PHE A 229 3.11 -26.04 -6.28
N LEU A 230 4.36 -26.42 -5.99
CA LEU A 230 5.52 -26.23 -6.85
C LEU A 230 6.02 -27.55 -7.40
N SER A 231 6.38 -27.54 -8.68
CA SER A 231 7.09 -28.63 -9.32
C SER A 231 8.23 -28.09 -10.18
N GLU A 232 9.14 -28.97 -10.60
CA GLU A 232 10.25 -28.67 -11.52
C GLU A 232 11.09 -27.47 -11.06
N VAL A 233 11.40 -27.41 -9.76
CA VAL A 233 12.19 -26.29 -9.22
C VAL A 233 13.67 -26.50 -9.54
N THR A 234 14.26 -25.50 -10.21
CA THR A 234 15.70 -25.44 -10.50
C THR A 234 16.27 -24.11 -10.10
N ASP A 235 17.53 -24.10 -9.70
CA ASP A 235 18.28 -22.91 -9.33
C ASP A 235 19.67 -22.99 -9.99
N THR A 236 19.99 -22.02 -10.82
CA THR A 236 21.18 -22.06 -11.65
C THR A 236 21.85 -20.69 -11.74
N LEU A 237 23.17 -20.68 -11.84
CA LEU A 237 23.91 -19.51 -12.28
C LEU A 237 24.04 -19.57 -13.81
N VAL A 238 23.67 -18.48 -14.46
CA VAL A 238 23.57 -18.44 -15.92
C VAL A 238 24.20 -17.18 -16.52
N ILE A 239 24.61 -17.28 -17.78
CA ILE A 239 24.91 -16.14 -18.65
C ILE A 239 23.85 -16.10 -19.74
N PHE A 240 23.18 -14.97 -19.90
CA PHE A 240 22.19 -14.79 -20.96
C PHE A 240 22.85 -14.49 -22.30
N SER A 241 22.45 -15.21 -23.35
CA SER A 241 23.03 -15.05 -24.70
C SER A 241 22.83 -13.64 -25.25
N GLY A 242 21.71 -12.98 -24.92
CA GLY A 242 21.37 -11.63 -25.35
C GLY A 242 21.93 -10.51 -24.48
N ASP A 243 22.68 -10.83 -23.40
CA ASP A 243 23.32 -9.81 -22.57
C ASP A 243 24.70 -9.44 -23.13
N PRO A 244 24.90 -8.18 -23.60
CA PRO A 244 26.21 -7.75 -24.09
C PRO A 244 27.32 -7.79 -23.04
N SER A 245 26.96 -7.60 -21.75
CA SER A 245 27.92 -7.56 -20.65
C SER A 245 28.42 -8.94 -20.23
N LYS A 246 27.76 -10.03 -20.67
CA LYS A 246 28.08 -11.42 -20.30
C LYS A 246 28.18 -11.63 -18.77
N GLN A 247 27.43 -10.87 -17.99
CA GLN A 247 27.41 -11.02 -16.55
C GLN A 247 26.72 -12.33 -16.15
N THR A 248 27.13 -12.85 -15.00
CA THR A 248 26.46 -14.00 -14.38
C THR A 248 25.28 -13.52 -13.57
N TYR A 249 24.15 -14.18 -13.78
CA TYR A 249 22.90 -13.98 -13.03
C TYR A 249 22.47 -15.29 -12.41
N ARG A 250 21.64 -15.19 -11.38
CA ARG A 250 20.95 -16.35 -10.82
C ARG A 250 19.58 -16.48 -11.49
N LEU A 251 19.24 -17.70 -11.89
CA LEU A 251 17.99 -18.03 -12.55
C LEU A 251 17.29 -19.15 -11.77
N VAL A 252 16.17 -18.81 -11.14
CA VAL A 252 15.30 -19.75 -10.44
C VAL A 252 14.08 -20.03 -11.34
N CYS A 253 13.85 -21.31 -11.68
CA CYS A 253 12.70 -21.73 -12.46
C CYS A 253 11.83 -22.66 -11.61
N PHE A 254 10.52 -22.58 -11.76
CA PHE A 254 9.55 -23.43 -11.09
C PHE A 254 8.21 -23.42 -11.83
N VAL A 255 7.42 -24.46 -11.64
CA VAL A 255 6.08 -24.57 -12.22
C VAL A 255 5.04 -24.46 -11.10
N VAL A 256 4.04 -23.60 -11.31
CA VAL A 256 2.87 -23.43 -10.44
C VAL A 256 1.62 -23.58 -11.29
N LEU A 257 0.74 -24.53 -10.93
CA LEU A 257 -0.51 -24.79 -11.67
C LEU A 257 -0.31 -24.97 -13.19
N GLY A 258 0.81 -25.58 -13.58
CA GLY A 258 1.16 -25.82 -14.99
C GLY A 258 1.79 -24.59 -15.69
N GLU A 259 1.92 -23.45 -15.04
CA GLU A 259 2.61 -22.27 -15.59
C GLU A 259 4.06 -22.22 -15.15
N LEU A 260 4.98 -22.09 -16.13
CA LEU A 260 6.42 -21.95 -15.88
C LEU A 260 6.76 -20.51 -15.48
N TYR A 261 7.40 -20.39 -14.33
CA TYR A 261 8.00 -19.17 -13.84
C TYR A 261 9.52 -19.23 -13.99
N ARG A 262 10.10 -18.17 -14.51
CA ARG A 262 11.55 -18.02 -14.65
C ARG A 262 11.92 -16.67 -14.05
N ILE A 263 12.58 -16.69 -12.91
CA ILE A 263 12.94 -15.51 -12.11
C ILE A 263 14.45 -15.32 -12.16
N THR A 264 14.90 -14.16 -12.63
CA THR A 264 16.31 -13.79 -12.61
C THR A 264 16.59 -12.74 -11.53
N THR A 265 17.78 -12.83 -10.93
CA THR A 265 18.19 -11.94 -9.84
C THR A 265 19.70 -11.81 -9.77
N ASN A 266 20.18 -10.71 -9.17
CA ASN A 266 21.56 -10.53 -8.70
C ASN A 266 21.70 -10.72 -7.17
N ARG A 267 20.67 -11.31 -6.48
CA ARG A 267 20.71 -11.71 -5.08
C ARG A 267 21.21 -13.15 -4.98
N PHE A 268 22.53 -13.30 -4.79
CA PHE A 268 23.16 -14.59 -4.63
C PHE A 268 23.14 -15.08 -3.18
N ASP A 269 22.83 -14.21 -2.25
CA ASP A 269 22.79 -14.43 -0.79
C ASP A 269 21.47 -15.05 -0.30
N LEU A 270 20.36 -14.90 -1.06
CA LEU A 270 19.06 -15.41 -0.68
C LEU A 270 18.93 -16.92 -0.98
N LYS A 271 18.12 -17.62 -0.18
CA LYS A 271 17.72 -19.02 -0.48
C LYS A 271 16.75 -19.06 -1.66
N THR A 272 16.69 -20.19 -2.38
CA THR A 272 15.76 -20.42 -3.48
C THR A 272 14.30 -20.19 -3.04
N SER A 273 13.93 -20.72 -1.86
CA SER A 273 12.59 -20.50 -1.26
C SER A 273 12.29 -19.02 -0.98
N GLU A 274 13.28 -18.24 -0.56
CA GLU A 274 13.10 -16.81 -0.30
C GLU A 274 12.86 -16.04 -1.60
N ILE A 275 13.57 -16.38 -2.69
CA ILE A 275 13.36 -15.75 -4.00
C ILE A 275 11.95 -16.04 -4.52
N ILE A 276 11.50 -17.31 -4.43
CA ILE A 276 10.16 -17.72 -4.85
C ILE A 276 9.10 -16.97 -4.03
N MET A 277 9.24 -16.95 -2.70
CA MET A 277 8.36 -16.24 -1.78
C MET A 277 8.29 -14.74 -2.09
N LEU A 278 9.44 -14.09 -2.23
CA LEU A 278 9.52 -12.66 -2.54
C LEU A 278 8.86 -12.33 -3.88
N TYR A 279 9.03 -13.18 -4.88
CA TYR A 279 8.35 -12.99 -6.15
C TYR A 279 6.83 -13.20 -6.05
N ALA A 280 6.36 -14.15 -5.27
CA ALA A 280 4.93 -14.34 -5.01
C ALA A 280 4.29 -13.08 -4.39
N TYR A 281 5.02 -12.35 -3.54
CA TYR A 281 4.55 -11.07 -2.98
C TYR A 281 4.37 -9.95 -4.03
N ARG A 282 4.90 -10.08 -5.23
CA ARG A 282 4.73 -9.07 -6.29
C ARG A 282 3.26 -8.72 -6.54
N TRP A 283 2.37 -9.68 -6.34
CA TRP A 283 0.93 -9.48 -6.51
C TRP A 283 0.34 -8.41 -5.56
N GLN A 284 1.01 -8.08 -4.46
CA GLN A 284 0.54 -7.09 -3.49
C GLN A 284 0.40 -5.69 -4.09
N VAL A 285 1.25 -5.31 -5.03
CA VAL A 285 1.12 -4.02 -5.71
C VAL A 285 -0.14 -3.95 -6.59
N GLU A 286 -0.54 -5.06 -7.18
CA GLU A 286 -1.79 -5.15 -7.95
C GLU A 286 -3.02 -5.06 -7.03
N LEU A 287 -2.97 -5.71 -5.86
CA LEU A 287 -4.02 -5.59 -4.84
C LEU A 287 -4.13 -4.15 -4.33
N PHE A 288 -3.01 -3.46 -4.14
CA PHE A 288 -3.01 -2.04 -3.82
C PHE A 288 -3.69 -1.21 -4.92
N PHE A 289 -3.32 -1.38 -6.19
CA PHE A 289 -3.99 -0.68 -7.29
C PHE A 289 -5.47 -0.99 -7.38
N ARG A 290 -5.87 -2.23 -7.12
CA ARG A 290 -7.28 -2.63 -7.05
C ARG A 290 -8.00 -1.91 -5.91
N CYS A 291 -7.36 -1.79 -4.75
CA CYS A 291 -7.88 -1.06 -3.60
C CYS A 291 -8.11 0.42 -3.95
N ILE A 292 -7.11 1.14 -4.45
CA ILE A 292 -7.31 2.57 -4.77
C ILE A 292 -8.33 2.79 -5.89
N LYS A 293 -8.33 1.95 -6.93
CA LYS A 293 -9.29 2.09 -8.04
C LYS A 293 -10.74 1.83 -7.63
N ARG A 294 -10.97 0.78 -6.85
CA ARG A 294 -12.33 0.34 -6.48
C ARG A 294 -12.81 0.93 -5.17
N THR A 295 -11.96 0.90 -4.15
CA THR A 295 -12.37 1.31 -2.80
C THR A 295 -12.25 2.81 -2.58
N PHE A 296 -11.13 3.41 -3.01
CA PHE A 296 -10.97 4.86 -2.89
C PHE A 296 -11.58 5.61 -4.07
N ASN A 297 -12.21 4.86 -4.98
CA ASN A 297 -12.92 5.43 -6.12
C ASN A 297 -12.02 6.29 -7.03
N ALA A 298 -10.73 5.94 -7.14
CA ALA A 298 -9.73 6.70 -7.88
C ALA A 298 -9.96 6.72 -9.41
N LEU A 299 -11.00 6.05 -9.89
CA LEU A 299 -11.48 6.18 -11.27
C LEU A 299 -12.20 7.52 -11.50
N HIS A 300 -12.57 8.24 -10.43
CA HIS A 300 -13.18 9.57 -10.49
C HIS A 300 -12.13 10.63 -10.12
N LEU A 301 -11.66 11.33 -11.12
CA LEU A 301 -10.67 12.39 -10.94
C LEU A 301 -11.39 13.69 -10.54
N TRP A 302 -10.84 14.38 -9.53
CA TRP A 302 -11.42 15.62 -8.98
C TRP A 302 -10.88 16.87 -9.65
N SER A 303 -9.77 16.76 -10.36
CA SER A 303 -9.11 17.85 -11.08
C SER A 303 -8.77 17.43 -12.51
N HIS A 304 -8.73 18.39 -13.43
CA HIS A 304 -8.26 18.21 -14.80
C HIS A 304 -6.76 18.54 -14.95
N GLU A 305 -6.19 19.21 -13.95
CA GLU A 305 -4.80 19.65 -13.94
C GLU A 305 -3.88 18.58 -13.36
N ALA A 306 -2.68 18.43 -13.92
CA ALA A 306 -1.68 17.47 -13.45
C ALA A 306 -1.36 17.65 -11.96
N ASN A 307 -1.28 18.90 -11.51
CA ASN A 307 -1.05 19.27 -10.12
C ASN A 307 -2.11 18.71 -9.19
N GLY A 308 -3.39 18.93 -9.52
CA GLY A 308 -4.52 18.47 -8.71
C GLY A 308 -4.63 16.94 -8.68
N LEU A 309 -4.29 16.26 -9.79
CA LEU A 309 -4.26 14.80 -9.82
C LEU A 309 -3.15 14.21 -8.95
N GLN A 310 -1.96 14.81 -8.99
CA GLN A 310 -0.87 14.37 -8.12
C GLN A 310 -1.24 14.55 -6.64
N ILE A 311 -1.88 15.67 -6.27
CA ILE A 311 -2.41 15.89 -4.91
C ILE A 311 -3.41 14.77 -4.57
N GLN A 312 -4.36 14.48 -5.45
CA GLN A 312 -5.36 13.43 -5.23
C GLN A 312 -4.70 12.06 -4.99
N PHE A 313 -3.67 11.70 -5.76
CA PHE A 313 -2.95 10.44 -5.55
C PHE A 313 -2.19 10.43 -4.22
N TYR A 314 -1.54 11.54 -3.82
CA TYR A 314 -0.93 11.62 -2.48
C TYR A 314 -1.96 11.44 -1.36
N ILE A 315 -3.16 12.01 -1.51
CA ILE A 315 -4.24 11.79 -0.54
C ILE A 315 -4.62 10.30 -0.46
N TYR A 316 -4.70 9.58 -1.57
CA TYR A 316 -4.94 8.13 -1.55
C TYR A 316 -3.84 7.36 -0.81
N LEU A 317 -2.57 7.70 -1.04
CA LEU A 317 -1.45 7.07 -0.36
C LEU A 317 -1.49 7.36 1.15
N ILE A 318 -1.71 8.61 1.54
CA ILE A 318 -1.84 9.03 2.93
C ILE A 318 -2.98 8.27 3.63
N VAL A 319 -4.16 8.21 3.01
CA VAL A 319 -5.32 7.49 3.59
C VAL A 319 -5.01 6.00 3.73
N TYR A 320 -4.35 5.39 2.74
CA TYR A 320 -3.96 3.99 2.82
C TYR A 320 -3.00 3.73 3.98
N VAL A 321 -1.94 4.53 4.10
CA VAL A 321 -0.94 4.44 5.16
C VAL A 321 -1.57 4.65 6.55
N LEU A 322 -2.42 5.66 6.70
CA LEU A 322 -3.18 5.90 7.94
C LEU A 322 -4.08 4.72 8.30
N SER A 323 -4.71 4.09 7.31
CA SER A 323 -5.57 2.92 7.51
C SER A 323 -4.78 1.71 8.01
N ILE A 324 -3.59 1.45 7.45
CA ILE A 324 -2.69 0.37 7.90
C ILE A 324 -2.20 0.65 9.32
N HIS A 325 -1.74 1.87 9.59
CA HIS A 325 -1.31 2.27 10.95
C HIS A 325 -2.43 2.10 11.98
N PHE A 326 -3.61 2.59 11.69
CA PHE A 326 -4.80 2.48 12.56
C PHE A 326 -5.14 1.01 12.84
N LYS A 327 -5.13 0.16 11.79
CA LYS A 327 -5.31 -1.29 11.93
C LYS A 327 -4.32 -1.89 12.93
N GLN A 328 -3.03 -1.65 12.72
CA GLN A 328 -1.99 -2.23 13.58
C GLN A 328 -2.09 -1.72 15.02
N THR A 329 -2.47 -0.46 15.20
CA THR A 329 -2.72 0.13 16.53
C THR A 329 -3.85 -0.61 17.26
N LEU A 330 -4.97 -0.85 16.58
CA LEU A 330 -6.08 -1.62 17.17
C LEU A 330 -5.69 -3.06 17.51
N ILE A 331 -4.89 -3.72 16.66
CA ILE A 331 -4.40 -5.08 16.94
C ILE A 331 -3.48 -5.09 18.16
N ARG A 332 -2.59 -4.10 18.32
CA ARG A 332 -1.70 -3.98 19.49
C ARG A 332 -2.51 -3.76 20.76
N GLN A 333 -3.45 -2.84 20.76
CA GLN A 333 -4.33 -2.57 21.89
C GLN A 333 -5.07 -3.85 22.34
N LYS A 334 -5.65 -4.58 21.38
CA LYS A 334 -6.36 -5.84 21.68
C LYS A 334 -5.43 -6.90 22.26
N LYS A 335 -4.19 -7.02 21.77
CA LYS A 335 -3.19 -7.96 22.33
C LYS A 335 -2.78 -7.58 23.75
N GLU A 336 -2.64 -6.30 24.05
CA GLU A 336 -2.32 -5.79 25.39
C GLU A 336 -3.46 -6.05 26.38
N GLU A 337 -4.71 -5.82 25.97
CA GLU A 337 -5.91 -6.14 26.77
C GLU A 337 -5.98 -7.65 27.09
N MET A 338 -5.73 -8.52 26.11
CA MET A 338 -5.72 -9.97 26.34
C MET A 338 -4.61 -10.41 27.30
N ARG A 339 -3.42 -9.80 27.21
CA ARG A 339 -2.30 -10.10 28.13
C ARG A 339 -2.62 -9.65 29.56
N SER A 340 -3.17 -8.46 29.74
CA SER A 340 -3.55 -7.95 31.08
C SER A 340 -4.64 -8.80 31.73
N GLN A 341 -5.60 -9.31 30.94
CA GLN A 341 -6.62 -10.24 31.43
C GLN A 341 -6.03 -11.58 31.86
N GLN A 342 -5.09 -12.15 31.11
CA GLN A 342 -4.40 -13.39 31.48
C GLN A 342 -3.56 -13.23 32.76
N THR A 343 -2.88 -12.09 32.92
CA THR A 343 -2.07 -11.79 34.10
C THR A 343 -2.96 -11.64 35.36
N SER A 344 -4.15 -11.06 35.25
CA SER A 344 -5.10 -10.94 36.33
C SER A 344 -5.70 -12.28 36.77
N ILE A 345 -5.92 -13.20 35.82
CA ILE A 345 -6.41 -14.57 36.14
C ILE A 345 -5.33 -15.38 36.84
N THR A 346 -4.07 -15.29 36.43
CA THR A 346 -2.96 -16.00 37.06
C THR A 346 -2.60 -15.44 38.45
N SER A 347 -2.82 -14.16 38.72
CA SER A 347 -2.59 -13.54 40.02
C SER A 347 -3.71 -13.83 41.05
N SER A 348 -4.91 -14.18 40.59
CA SER A 348 -6.05 -14.53 41.47
C SER A 348 -6.11 -16.01 41.84
N ALA A 349 -5.27 -16.86 41.28
CA ALA A 349 -5.21 -18.29 41.58
C ALA A 349 -4.31 -18.59 42.81
N ARG A 350 -4.68 -18.10 44.02
CA ARG A 350 -4.31 -18.73 45.29
C ARG A 350 -5.51 -19.56 45.78
N PRO A 351 -5.34 -20.84 46.10
CA PRO A 351 -6.46 -21.69 46.46
C PRO A 351 -6.99 -21.33 47.83
N LYS A 352 -8.20 -20.81 47.93
CA LYS A 352 -9.03 -20.94 49.11
C LYS A 352 -10.17 -21.89 48.79
N LEU A 353 -10.09 -23.11 49.34
CA LEU A 353 -11.25 -23.98 49.46
C LEU A 353 -12.31 -23.28 50.29
N SER A 354 -13.48 -23.03 49.72
CA SER A 354 -14.76 -23.16 50.44
C SER A 354 -15.90 -23.05 49.41
N SER A 355 -16.77 -24.04 49.51
CA SER A 355 -18.03 -24.22 48.79
C SER A 355 -18.97 -23.05 49.03
N HIS A 356 -19.57 -22.50 47.94
CA HIS A 356 -21.01 -22.21 47.81
C HIS A 356 -21.37 -21.78 46.41
N HIS A 357 -22.34 -22.44 45.83
CA HIS A 357 -22.99 -22.07 44.57
C HIS A 357 -23.69 -20.72 44.75
N GLN A 358 -23.32 -19.75 43.94
CA GLN A 358 -24.20 -18.66 43.52
C GLN A 358 -23.88 -18.23 42.11
N HIS A 359 -24.87 -18.36 41.23
CA HIS A 359 -24.87 -17.75 39.92
C HIS A 359 -24.75 -16.22 40.03
N SER A 360 -23.60 -15.65 39.74
CA SER A 360 -23.47 -14.22 39.51
C SER A 360 -23.09 -13.98 38.03
N ARG A 361 -24.00 -13.29 37.35
CA ARG A 361 -23.80 -12.73 36.03
C ARG A 361 -22.55 -11.84 36.05
N LEU A 362 -21.57 -12.13 35.18
CA LEU A 362 -20.41 -11.27 34.97
C LEU A 362 -20.87 -9.92 34.41
N PRO A 363 -20.34 -8.79 34.89
CA PRO A 363 -20.65 -7.46 34.29
C PRO A 363 -20.04 -7.40 32.90
N GLY A 364 -20.90 -7.16 31.93
CA GLY A 364 -20.51 -7.04 30.51
C GLY A 364 -19.47 -5.96 30.31
N CYS A 365 -18.39 -6.36 29.69
CA CYS A 365 -17.25 -5.53 29.32
C CYS A 365 -17.70 -4.37 28.43
N GLY A 366 -17.78 -3.15 28.95
CA GLY A 366 -18.25 -1.96 28.25
C GLY A 366 -17.44 -1.62 26.99
N LEU A 367 -16.18 -2.07 26.90
CA LEU A 367 -15.32 -1.83 25.73
C LEU A 367 -15.66 -2.74 24.54
N VAL A 368 -16.11 -3.99 24.81
CA VAL A 368 -16.60 -4.89 23.76
C VAL A 368 -17.88 -4.34 23.14
N SER A 369 -18.71 -3.63 23.92
CA SER A 369 -19.90 -2.93 23.42
C SER A 369 -19.53 -1.68 22.61
N LEU A 370 -18.50 -0.94 22.97
CA LEU A 370 -17.99 0.23 22.25
C LEU A 370 -17.31 -0.16 20.93
N LEU A 371 -16.49 -1.21 20.90
CA LEU A 371 -15.92 -1.78 19.67
C LEU A 371 -17.02 -2.41 18.80
N GLY A 372 -17.99 -3.08 19.38
CA GLY A 372 -19.16 -3.62 18.68
C GLY A 372 -20.09 -2.52 18.17
N ALA A 373 -20.26 -1.43 18.90
CA ALA A 373 -21.02 -0.24 18.44
C ALA A 373 -20.25 0.54 17.38
N GLY A 374 -18.93 0.70 17.52
CA GLY A 374 -18.05 1.32 16.52
C GLY A 374 -17.98 0.50 15.24
N LEU A 375 -17.86 -0.82 15.34
CA LEU A 375 -17.92 -1.73 14.18
C LEU A 375 -19.33 -1.77 13.54
N LYS A 376 -20.42 -1.71 14.32
CA LYS A 376 -21.79 -1.58 13.78
C LYS A 376 -22.04 -0.22 13.14
N GLN A 377 -21.43 0.84 13.64
CA GLN A 377 -21.49 2.17 13.04
C GLN A 377 -20.63 2.26 11.77
N LEU A 378 -19.44 1.66 11.75
CA LEU A 378 -18.64 1.46 10.53
C LEU A 378 -19.44 0.65 9.49
N TRP A 379 -20.22 -0.31 9.91
CA TRP A 379 -21.07 -1.11 9.00
C TRP A 379 -22.16 -0.29 8.32
N LYS A 380 -22.71 0.71 9.00
CA LYS A 380 -23.66 1.66 8.40
C LYS A 380 -23.00 2.65 7.41
N ILE A 381 -21.67 2.82 7.47
CA ILE A 381 -20.97 3.86 6.71
C ILE A 381 -20.66 3.43 5.28
N SER A 382 -20.37 2.18 5.04
CA SER A 382 -20.26 1.55 3.71
C SER A 382 -19.89 0.07 3.85
N VAL A 383 -20.74 -0.81 3.38
CA VAL A 383 -20.46 -2.26 3.28
C VAL A 383 -19.19 -2.51 2.45
N HIS A 384 -18.91 -1.64 1.48
CA HIS A 384 -17.69 -1.72 0.63
C HIS A 384 -16.41 -1.31 1.36
N TRP A 385 -16.46 -0.27 2.19
CA TRP A 385 -15.30 0.17 2.99
C TRP A 385 -14.96 -0.86 4.05
N LEU A 386 -15.98 -1.48 4.65
CA LEU A 386 -15.82 -2.63 5.54
C LEU A 386 -15.29 -3.86 4.81
N ALA A 387 -15.70 -4.12 3.58
CA ALA A 387 -15.12 -5.20 2.80
C ALA A 387 -13.63 -4.95 2.52
N CYS A 388 -13.21 -3.71 2.29
CA CYS A 388 -11.79 -3.37 2.12
C CYS A 388 -11.01 -3.29 3.42
N ILE A 389 -11.56 -2.69 4.48
CA ILE A 389 -10.98 -2.82 5.82
C ILE A 389 -11.04 -4.27 6.26
N LYS A 390 -12.09 -5.01 5.97
CA LYS A 390 -12.18 -6.44 6.22
C LYS A 390 -11.12 -7.21 5.41
N ASN A 391 -10.89 -6.89 4.16
CA ASN A 391 -9.81 -7.46 3.36
C ASN A 391 -8.43 -6.98 3.83
N LEU A 392 -8.26 -5.71 4.22
CA LEU A 392 -7.04 -5.20 4.85
C LEU A 392 -6.88 -5.66 6.32
N LEU A 393 -8.00 -5.89 7.07
CA LEU A 393 -8.02 -6.24 8.48
C LEU A 393 -8.02 -7.75 8.74
N PHE A 394 -8.66 -8.56 7.89
CA PHE A 394 -8.95 -9.97 8.16
C PHE A 394 -8.27 -10.95 7.20
N TYR A 395 -7.41 -10.45 6.30
CA TYR A 395 -6.41 -11.33 5.72
C TYR A 395 -5.10 -11.15 6.51
N PRO A 396 -4.92 -11.86 7.64
CA PRO A 396 -3.58 -12.22 8.03
C PRO A 396 -3.02 -12.98 6.84
N MET A 397 -1.75 -12.84 6.56
CA MET A 397 -1.06 -13.78 5.68
C MET A 397 -0.97 -15.11 6.44
N THR A 398 -2.11 -15.81 6.52
CA THR A 398 -2.17 -17.21 6.92
C THR A 398 -1.57 -18.06 5.81
N ASP A 399 -1.13 -19.25 6.14
CA ASP A 399 -0.64 -20.20 5.15
C ASP A 399 -1.65 -20.43 4.02
N GLU A 400 -2.98 -20.35 4.31
CA GLU A 400 -4.04 -20.33 3.29
C GLU A 400 -3.96 -19.16 2.29
N TYR A 401 -3.46 -18.00 2.67
CA TYR A 401 -3.32 -16.86 1.76
C TYR A 401 -2.06 -16.97 0.89
N ARG A 402 -0.99 -17.58 1.41
CA ARG A 402 0.13 -18.06 0.58
C ARG A 402 -0.37 -19.07 -0.46
N ASP A 403 -1.23 -19.99 -0.04
CA ASP A 403 -1.84 -21.00 -0.91
C ASP A 403 -2.70 -20.35 -1.98
N ILE A 404 -3.48 -19.33 -1.65
CA ILE A 404 -4.30 -18.56 -2.60
C ILE A 404 -3.42 -17.72 -3.54
N ILE A 405 -2.36 -17.05 -3.06
CA ILE A 405 -1.43 -16.31 -3.93
C ILE A 405 -0.72 -17.27 -4.89
N LEU A 406 -0.33 -18.44 -4.43
CA LEU A 406 0.28 -19.46 -5.27
C LEU A 406 -0.75 -20.15 -6.18
N SER A 407 -2.04 -20.15 -5.83
CA SER A 407 -3.13 -20.79 -6.60
C SER A 407 -3.85 -19.87 -7.60
N ILE A 408 -3.73 -18.53 -7.48
CA ILE A 408 -4.46 -17.56 -8.32
C ILE A 408 -3.56 -16.95 -9.44
N GLN A 409 -2.30 -17.32 -9.49
CA GLN A 409 -1.38 -16.95 -10.57
C GLN A 409 -1.30 -18.02 -11.65
#